data_e4cbb258b76e0ba75dfd4697f6e781e9
#
_entry.id   e4cbb258b76e0ba75dfd4697f6e781e9
#
_cell.length_a   1.000
_cell.length_b   1.000
_cell.length_c   1.000
_cell.angle_alpha   90.00
_cell.angle_beta   90.00
_cell.angle_gamma   90.00
#
_symmetry.space_group_name_H-M   'P 1'
#
loop_
_entity.id
_entity.type
_entity.pdbx_description
1 polymer ?
#
loop_
_entity_poly.entity_id
_entity_poly.type
_entity_poly.pdbx_seq_one_letter_code
_entity_poly.pdbx_strand_id
1 'polypeptide(L)'
;MVDVEFRVVSDRRDGLLLALGQVVIANGFTLLRQRMLNSEEGVVLVMVVRGPAEALLMLEERLGTHHLVQSFEASPYEPAPAAAPTPAPAARNGASTHAPAAAAPSANTAPASYAAPSATATATAAPIDTQRVETLLPQLARNYPNILLQLVALERELPPTQREATLRYIGQRVGAWVYKRDFALGGQLPLADSVRRIALPAMRQLVQAELHEDVLKVRNSPFCHRGETGECCHFLRGMLGGLLEGQHGADGVRVVESQCRNTGAESCRFEFEA
;
A
#
# COMPACT_ATOMS: atom_id res chain seq x y z
N MET A 1 -23.02 -0.85 -26.36
CA MET A 1 -21.88 -0.54 -25.49
C MET A 1 -20.89 -1.68 -25.61
N VAL A 2 -19.63 -1.37 -25.70
CA VAL A 2 -18.53 -2.35 -25.83
C VAL A 2 -17.56 -2.18 -24.66
N ASP A 3 -16.99 -3.30 -24.23
CA ASP A 3 -15.91 -3.33 -23.25
C ASP A 3 -14.61 -3.62 -24.01
N VAL A 4 -13.63 -2.74 -23.85
CA VAL A 4 -12.34 -2.84 -24.56
C VAL A 4 -11.20 -2.68 -23.57
N GLU A 5 -10.18 -3.53 -23.72
CA GLU A 5 -8.94 -3.42 -22.99
C GLU A 5 -7.89 -2.70 -23.86
N PHE A 6 -7.34 -1.62 -23.34
CA PHE A 6 -6.24 -0.90 -23.94
C PHE A 6 -4.96 -1.17 -23.18
N ARG A 7 -3.91 -1.55 -23.91
CA ARG A 7 -2.57 -1.66 -23.40
C ARG A 7 -1.72 -0.54 -24.00
N VAL A 8 -1.23 0.32 -23.15
CA VAL A 8 -0.44 1.50 -23.54
C VAL A 8 0.95 1.40 -22.93
N VAL A 9 1.98 1.59 -23.73
CA VAL A 9 3.37 1.72 -23.28
C VAL A 9 3.79 3.19 -23.36
N SER A 10 4.46 3.66 -22.32
CA SER A 10 4.95 5.03 -22.18
C SER A 10 6.33 5.06 -21.54
N ASP A 11 7.15 6.04 -21.91
CA ASP A 11 8.43 6.34 -21.24
C ASP A 11 8.23 7.09 -19.91
N ARG A 12 7.04 7.66 -19.70
CA ARG A 12 6.70 8.46 -18.52
C ARG A 12 5.54 7.87 -17.76
N ARG A 13 5.75 7.72 -16.46
CA ARG A 13 4.70 7.30 -15.53
C ARG A 13 3.84 8.46 -15.05
N ASP A 14 4.48 9.61 -14.83
CA ASP A 14 3.84 10.76 -14.22
C ASP A 14 2.81 11.39 -15.16
N GLY A 15 1.57 11.50 -14.68
CA GLY A 15 0.47 12.07 -15.42
C GLY A 15 -0.14 11.18 -16.52
N LEU A 16 0.45 10.01 -16.85
CA LEU A 16 -0.02 9.12 -17.90
C LEU A 16 -1.49 8.73 -17.72
N LEU A 17 -1.83 8.20 -16.55
CA LEU A 17 -3.20 7.78 -16.23
C LEU A 17 -4.19 8.93 -16.26
N LEU A 18 -3.80 10.10 -15.72
CA LEU A 18 -4.66 11.29 -15.70
C LEU A 18 -4.93 11.77 -17.12
N ALA A 19 -3.87 11.88 -17.93
CA ALA A 19 -3.98 12.36 -19.32
C ALA A 19 -4.84 11.41 -20.16
N LEU A 20 -4.55 10.10 -20.13
CA LEU A 20 -5.31 9.13 -20.92
C LEU A 20 -6.72 8.90 -20.34
N GLY A 21 -6.91 8.97 -19.03
CA GLY A 21 -8.21 8.92 -18.40
C GLY A 21 -9.10 10.09 -18.81
N GLN A 22 -8.56 11.29 -18.96
CA GLN A 22 -9.29 12.45 -19.50
C GLN A 22 -9.72 12.22 -20.96
N VAL A 23 -8.84 11.63 -21.79
CA VAL A 23 -9.20 11.27 -23.18
C VAL A 23 -10.34 10.26 -23.19
N VAL A 24 -10.32 9.24 -22.36
CA VAL A 24 -11.36 8.22 -22.22
C VAL A 24 -12.71 8.88 -21.87
N ILE A 25 -12.73 9.71 -20.82
CA ILE A 25 -13.94 10.38 -20.35
C ILE A 25 -14.48 11.37 -21.40
N ALA A 26 -13.60 12.15 -22.03
CA ALA A 26 -13.96 13.14 -23.04
C ALA A 26 -14.59 12.51 -24.29
N ASN A 27 -14.36 11.22 -24.56
CA ASN A 27 -14.96 10.47 -25.65
C ASN A 27 -16.19 9.64 -25.20
N GLY A 28 -16.73 9.88 -24.02
CA GLY A 28 -17.94 9.23 -23.52
C GLY A 28 -17.75 7.80 -23.02
N PHE A 29 -16.50 7.41 -22.74
CA PHE A 29 -16.17 6.11 -22.13
C PHE A 29 -16.00 6.21 -20.63
N THR A 30 -16.33 5.12 -19.94
CA THR A 30 -16.13 4.94 -18.51
C THR A 30 -14.97 3.98 -18.29
N LEU A 31 -14.03 4.36 -17.45
CA LEU A 31 -12.94 3.50 -17.03
C LEU A 31 -13.44 2.49 -15.99
N LEU A 32 -13.40 1.19 -16.33
CA LEU A 32 -13.86 0.11 -15.46
C LEU A 32 -12.73 -0.46 -14.61
N ARG A 33 -11.55 -0.59 -15.20
CA ARG A 33 -10.38 -1.18 -14.56
C ARG A 33 -9.11 -0.57 -15.12
N GLN A 34 -8.12 -0.42 -14.27
CA GLN A 34 -6.79 0.01 -14.68
C GLN A 34 -5.71 -0.77 -13.94
N ARG A 35 -4.59 -0.94 -14.61
CA ARG A 35 -3.40 -1.55 -14.03
C ARG A 35 -2.17 -0.92 -14.65
N MET A 36 -1.22 -0.50 -13.82
CA MET A 36 0.04 0.05 -14.27
C MET A 36 1.17 -0.89 -13.86
N LEU A 37 2.02 -1.24 -14.81
CA LEU A 37 3.15 -2.16 -14.64
C LEU A 37 4.41 -1.47 -15.12
N ASN A 38 5.53 -1.72 -14.48
CA ASN A 38 6.84 -1.32 -15.01
C ASN A 38 7.38 -2.49 -15.86
N SER A 39 7.85 -2.18 -17.05
CA SER A 39 8.47 -3.10 -18.01
C SER A 39 9.88 -2.59 -18.35
N GLU A 40 10.69 -3.42 -18.99
CA GLU A 40 11.99 -3.01 -19.53
C GLU A 40 11.86 -1.94 -20.62
N GLU A 41 10.72 -1.91 -21.30
CA GLU A 41 10.39 -0.95 -22.37
C GLU A 41 9.75 0.37 -21.86
N GLY A 42 9.55 0.49 -20.54
CA GLY A 42 8.89 1.64 -19.92
C GLY A 42 7.73 1.25 -19.01
N VAL A 43 6.75 2.14 -18.91
CA VAL A 43 5.54 1.91 -18.11
C VAL A 43 4.42 1.41 -18.99
N VAL A 44 3.85 0.27 -18.63
CA VAL A 44 2.68 -0.31 -19.30
C VAL A 44 1.43 0.03 -18.49
N LEU A 45 0.51 0.77 -19.09
CA LEU A 45 -0.81 1.05 -18.56
C LEU A 45 -1.84 0.17 -19.29
N VAL A 46 -2.50 -0.71 -18.53
CA VAL A 46 -3.64 -1.50 -19.03
C VAL A 46 -4.92 -0.87 -18.49
N MET A 47 -5.84 -0.53 -19.38
CA MET A 47 -7.12 0.08 -19.05
C MET A 47 -8.25 -0.72 -19.68
N VAL A 48 -9.29 -1.06 -18.89
CA VAL A 48 -10.55 -1.60 -19.41
C VAL A 48 -11.57 -0.48 -19.38
N VAL A 49 -12.14 -0.18 -20.53
CA VAL A 49 -13.12 0.90 -20.69
C VAL A 49 -14.42 0.38 -21.26
N ARG A 50 -15.52 1.05 -20.90
CA ARG A 50 -16.87 0.78 -21.44
C ARG A 50 -17.42 2.02 -22.09
N GLY A 51 -17.94 1.89 -23.30
CA GLY A 51 -18.55 3.02 -24.00
C GLY A 51 -19.29 2.65 -25.28
N PRO A 52 -19.73 3.65 -26.04
CA PRO A 52 -20.42 3.47 -27.29
C PRO A 52 -19.50 2.92 -28.38
N ALA A 53 -19.97 1.90 -29.13
CA ALA A 53 -19.18 1.26 -30.18
C ALA A 53 -18.81 2.24 -31.32
N GLU A 54 -19.70 3.18 -31.62
CA GLU A 54 -19.49 4.21 -32.64
C GLU A 54 -18.35 5.20 -32.32
N ALA A 55 -18.06 5.42 -31.05
CA ALA A 55 -16.98 6.32 -30.62
C ALA A 55 -15.64 5.60 -30.38
N LEU A 56 -15.61 4.27 -30.52
CA LEU A 56 -14.41 3.48 -30.22
C LEU A 56 -13.23 3.85 -31.11
N LEU A 57 -13.45 3.93 -32.41
CA LEU A 57 -12.39 4.26 -33.39
C LEU A 57 -11.76 5.62 -33.11
N MET A 58 -12.58 6.62 -32.74
CA MET A 58 -12.08 7.95 -32.38
C MET A 58 -11.30 7.95 -31.07
N LEU A 59 -11.71 7.12 -30.09
CA LEU A 59 -10.99 6.92 -28.85
C LEU A 59 -9.61 6.28 -29.11
N GLU A 60 -9.57 5.22 -29.93
CA GLU A 60 -8.33 4.54 -30.34
C GLU A 60 -7.35 5.50 -31.04
N GLU A 61 -7.83 6.30 -31.98
CA GLU A 61 -7.03 7.30 -32.68
C GLU A 61 -6.44 8.32 -31.70
N ARG A 62 -7.24 8.85 -30.79
CA ARG A 62 -6.80 9.86 -29.82
C ARG A 62 -5.84 9.29 -28.79
N LEU A 63 -6.04 8.04 -28.36
CA LEU A 63 -5.11 7.38 -27.44
C LEU A 63 -3.79 7.04 -28.15
N GLY A 64 -3.84 6.47 -29.36
CA GLY A 64 -2.65 6.10 -30.13
C GLY A 64 -1.80 7.27 -30.60
N THR A 65 -2.40 8.44 -30.81
CA THR A 65 -1.69 9.67 -31.22
C THR A 65 -1.27 10.55 -30.03
N HIS A 66 -1.59 10.14 -28.81
CA HIS A 66 -1.27 10.95 -27.64
C HIS A 66 0.24 11.00 -27.36
N HIS A 67 0.78 12.18 -27.11
CA HIS A 67 2.23 12.43 -26.98
C HIS A 67 2.94 11.65 -25.86
N LEU A 68 2.19 11.07 -24.90
CA LEU A 68 2.72 10.22 -23.84
C LEU A 68 2.70 8.72 -24.22
N VAL A 69 2.18 8.35 -25.38
CA VAL A 69 2.02 6.97 -25.83
C VAL A 69 3.10 6.61 -26.82
N GLN A 70 3.91 5.60 -26.50
CA GLN A 70 4.91 5.04 -27.40
C GLN A 70 4.36 3.88 -28.22
N SER A 71 3.57 3.03 -27.54
CA SER A 71 2.92 1.87 -28.16
C SER A 71 1.52 1.72 -27.62
N PHE A 72 0.60 1.27 -28.47
CA PHE A 72 -0.81 1.15 -28.18
C PHE A 72 -1.37 -0.13 -28.81
N GLU A 73 -2.09 -0.90 -28.01
CA GLU A 73 -2.84 -2.08 -28.44
C GLU A 73 -4.26 -1.99 -27.89
N ALA A 74 -5.24 -2.34 -28.72
CA ALA A 74 -6.65 -2.47 -28.36
C ALA A 74 -7.11 -3.91 -28.54
N SER A 75 -7.77 -4.49 -27.55
CA SER A 75 -8.35 -5.82 -27.62
C SER A 75 -9.75 -5.86 -27.02
N PRO A 76 -10.68 -6.67 -27.57
CA PRO A 76 -11.96 -6.89 -26.92
C PRO A 76 -11.75 -7.41 -25.49
N TYR A 77 -12.41 -6.80 -24.52
CA TYR A 77 -12.35 -7.30 -23.15
C TYR A 77 -13.33 -8.45 -22.95
N GLU A 78 -12.81 -9.66 -22.85
CA GLU A 78 -13.57 -10.81 -22.37
C GLU A 78 -13.35 -10.94 -20.86
N PRO A 79 -14.39 -10.77 -20.01
CA PRO A 79 -14.27 -11.06 -18.60
C PRO A 79 -13.88 -12.54 -18.46
N ALA A 80 -12.73 -12.81 -17.85
CA ALA A 80 -12.29 -14.17 -17.58
C ALA A 80 -13.46 -14.92 -16.91
N PRO A 81 -13.85 -16.12 -17.40
CA PRO A 81 -14.89 -16.89 -16.75
C PRO A 81 -14.49 -17.07 -15.29
N ALA A 82 -15.41 -16.74 -14.38
CA ALA A 82 -15.23 -16.95 -12.96
C ALA A 82 -14.71 -18.37 -12.77
N ALA A 83 -13.49 -18.53 -12.25
CA ALA A 83 -12.88 -19.82 -12.05
C ALA A 83 -13.88 -20.69 -11.29
N ALA A 84 -14.38 -21.74 -11.93
CA ALA A 84 -15.22 -22.72 -11.29
C ALA A 84 -14.48 -23.26 -10.08
N PRO A 85 -15.15 -23.45 -8.94
CA PRO A 85 -14.50 -23.98 -7.76
C PRO A 85 -13.88 -25.31 -8.09
N THR A 86 -12.57 -25.40 -7.99
CA THR A 86 -11.82 -26.64 -8.13
C THR A 86 -12.36 -27.63 -7.10
N PRO A 87 -12.82 -28.83 -7.49
CA PRO A 87 -13.30 -29.81 -6.54
C PRO A 87 -12.13 -30.24 -5.66
N ALA A 88 -12.32 -30.15 -4.35
CA ALA A 88 -11.38 -30.58 -3.33
C ALA A 88 -10.98 -32.05 -3.57
N PRO A 89 -9.70 -32.42 -3.44
CA PRO A 89 -9.29 -33.82 -3.52
C PRO A 89 -9.87 -34.57 -2.31
N ALA A 90 -10.56 -35.68 -2.62
CA ALA A 90 -11.18 -36.57 -1.66
C ALA A 90 -10.17 -37.04 -0.61
N ALA A 91 -10.52 -36.85 0.64
CA ALA A 91 -9.82 -37.41 1.78
C ALA A 91 -9.82 -38.94 1.73
N ARG A 92 -8.63 -39.53 1.64
CA ARG A 92 -8.47 -40.95 1.91
C ARG A 92 -8.34 -41.16 3.43
N ASN A 93 -9.33 -41.78 3.98
CA ASN A 93 -9.31 -42.33 5.33
C ASN A 93 -8.17 -43.36 5.50
N GLY A 94 -7.30 -43.11 6.46
CA GLY A 94 -6.34 -44.06 6.99
C GLY A 94 -6.46 -44.04 8.51
N ALA A 95 -7.24 -44.98 9.05
CA ALA A 95 -7.33 -45.24 10.46
C ALA A 95 -6.01 -45.83 10.98
N SER A 96 -5.53 -45.31 12.12
CA SER A 96 -4.73 -46.10 13.06
C SER A 96 -4.85 -45.52 14.45
N THR A 97 -5.53 -46.30 15.24
CA THR A 97 -5.64 -46.33 16.69
C THR A 97 -4.30 -46.34 17.40
N HIS A 98 -4.11 -45.54 18.40
CA HIS A 98 -3.54 -45.90 19.72
C HIS A 98 -3.67 -44.74 20.71
N ALA A 99 -4.48 -44.95 21.72
CA ALA A 99 -4.40 -44.39 23.07
C ALA A 99 -3.96 -45.52 24.00
N PRO A 100 -3.70 -45.36 25.30
CA PRO A 100 -3.54 -44.14 26.10
C PRO A 100 -2.31 -44.21 27.04
N ALA A 101 -1.98 -43.15 27.75
CA ALA A 101 -1.66 -43.27 29.18
C ALA A 101 -1.44 -41.92 29.86
N ALA A 102 -2.12 -41.78 30.95
CA ALA A 102 -2.17 -40.73 31.93
C ALA A 102 -0.83 -40.43 32.63
N ALA A 103 -0.68 -39.20 33.06
CA ALA A 103 -0.30 -38.82 34.44
C ALA A 103 -0.18 -37.30 34.58
N ALA A 104 -1.04 -36.66 35.35
CA ALA A 104 -0.72 -35.49 36.14
C ALA A 104 -0.11 -36.00 37.50
N PRO A 105 0.56 -35.20 38.35
CA PRO A 105 0.00 -33.98 38.91
C PRO A 105 0.99 -32.82 39.29
N SER A 106 0.37 -31.66 39.51
CA SER A 106 0.59 -30.69 40.60
C SER A 106 1.99 -30.06 40.87
N ALA A 107 2.08 -28.73 40.81
CA ALA A 107 2.12 -27.91 42.02
C ALA A 107 2.38 -26.43 41.67
N ASN A 108 1.48 -25.61 42.16
CA ASN A 108 1.65 -24.27 42.75
C ASN A 108 2.95 -23.51 42.49
N THR A 109 2.81 -22.29 41.95
CA THR A 109 3.39 -21.13 42.64
C THR A 109 2.58 -19.87 42.29
N ALA A 110 2.26 -19.10 43.31
CA ALA A 110 1.40 -17.92 43.36
C ALA A 110 1.93 -16.69 42.63
N PRO A 111 1.13 -15.61 42.50
CA PRO A 111 1.28 -14.56 41.52
C PRO A 111 2.32 -13.53 41.89
N ALA A 112 3.22 -13.25 40.97
CA ALA A 112 4.00 -12.04 41.03
C ALA A 112 3.13 -10.88 40.57
N SER A 113 2.85 -9.96 41.48
CA SER A 113 2.30 -8.63 41.23
C SER A 113 3.12 -7.90 40.20
N TYR A 114 2.61 -7.78 38.99
CA TYR A 114 3.07 -6.78 38.06
C TYR A 114 2.48 -5.44 38.46
N ALA A 115 3.31 -4.63 39.08
CA ALA A 115 3.05 -3.21 39.27
C ALA A 115 2.82 -2.58 37.90
N ALA A 116 1.68 -1.96 37.72
CA ALA A 116 1.40 -1.09 36.60
C ALA A 116 2.49 -0.01 36.52
N PRO A 117 3.14 0.19 35.36
CA PRO A 117 3.92 1.40 35.20
C PRO A 117 2.97 2.58 35.11
N SER A 118 3.12 3.46 36.08
CA SER A 118 2.48 4.77 36.19
C SER A 118 2.52 5.50 34.85
N ALA A 119 1.36 5.94 34.42
CA ALA A 119 1.23 6.98 33.43
C ALA A 119 2.02 8.22 33.90
N THR A 120 3.15 8.48 33.28
CA THR A 120 3.81 9.77 33.46
C THR A 120 4.65 10.11 32.25
N ALA A 121 4.46 11.31 31.83
CA ALA A 121 5.12 12.07 30.78
C ALA A 121 4.39 12.05 29.44
N THR A 122 3.39 12.91 29.37
CA THR A 122 3.09 13.67 28.16
C THR A 122 4.35 14.45 27.79
N ALA A 123 5.28 13.81 27.09
CA ALA A 123 6.34 14.53 26.42
C ALA A 123 5.65 15.40 25.39
N THR A 124 5.60 16.69 25.64
CA THR A 124 5.14 17.72 24.71
C THR A 124 5.98 17.54 23.45
N ALA A 125 5.42 16.86 22.45
CA ALA A 125 6.09 16.67 21.17
C ALA A 125 6.41 18.05 20.62
N ALA A 126 7.69 18.29 20.34
CA ALA A 126 8.12 19.57 19.77
C ALA A 126 7.35 19.82 18.46
N PRO A 127 6.91 21.05 18.20
CA PRO A 127 6.10 21.33 17.02
C PRO A 127 6.82 20.93 15.74
N ILE A 128 6.08 20.30 14.84
CA ILE A 128 6.59 19.91 13.51
C ILE A 128 6.86 21.20 12.72
N ASP A 129 8.02 21.30 12.08
CA ASP A 129 8.29 22.33 11.08
C ASP A 129 7.52 22.03 9.79
N THR A 130 6.24 22.42 9.79
CA THR A 130 5.33 22.20 8.66
C THR A 130 5.80 22.91 7.39
N GLN A 131 6.45 24.06 7.49
CA GLN A 131 6.95 24.81 6.35
C GLN A 131 8.09 24.07 5.64
N ARG A 132 9.01 23.50 6.40
CA ARG A 132 10.08 22.64 5.85
C ARG A 132 9.48 21.40 5.16
N VAL A 133 8.49 20.78 5.76
CA VAL A 133 7.81 19.61 5.17
C VAL A 133 7.09 19.96 3.88
N GLU A 134 6.31 21.04 3.84
CA GLU A 134 5.58 21.47 2.64
C GLU A 134 6.53 21.81 1.47
N THR A 135 7.74 22.30 1.76
CA THR A 135 8.76 22.53 0.73
C THR A 135 9.37 21.22 0.19
N LEU A 136 9.45 20.19 1.04
CA LEU A 136 10.00 18.88 0.67
C LEU A 136 9.01 18.02 -0.14
N LEU A 137 7.71 18.07 0.16
CA LEU A 137 6.69 17.23 -0.46
C LEU A 137 6.69 17.24 -2.00
N PRO A 138 6.84 18.39 -2.71
CA PRO A 138 6.92 18.39 -4.17
C PRO A 138 8.14 17.67 -4.72
N GLN A 139 9.25 17.65 -3.99
CA GLN A 139 10.46 16.93 -4.38
C GLN A 139 10.26 15.41 -4.20
N LEU A 140 9.66 15.01 -3.07
CA LEU A 140 9.30 13.60 -2.84
C LEU A 140 8.33 13.09 -3.91
N ALA A 141 7.32 13.89 -4.29
CA ALA A 141 6.37 13.53 -5.32
C ALA A 141 7.05 13.30 -6.69
N ARG A 142 8.02 14.14 -7.06
CA ARG A 142 8.80 13.98 -8.31
C ARG A 142 9.70 12.77 -8.30
N ASN A 143 10.28 12.45 -7.15
CA ASN A 143 11.26 11.36 -7.01
C ASN A 143 10.62 10.00 -6.66
N TYR A 144 9.31 9.97 -6.40
CA TYR A 144 8.62 8.73 -6.05
C TYR A 144 8.69 7.70 -7.19
N PRO A 145 8.99 6.41 -6.93
CA PRO A 145 9.11 5.77 -5.61
C PRO A 145 10.51 5.83 -4.96
N ASN A 146 11.50 6.47 -5.56
CA ASN A 146 12.90 6.46 -5.10
C ASN A 146 13.19 7.50 -4.00
N ILE A 147 12.28 7.60 -3.02
CA ILE A 147 12.32 8.64 -1.96
C ILE A 147 13.02 8.20 -0.69
N LEU A 148 13.24 6.90 -0.49
CA LEU A 148 13.70 6.35 0.78
C LEU A 148 15.07 6.88 1.20
N LEU A 149 16.02 7.00 0.28
CA LEU A 149 17.35 7.55 0.60
C LEU A 149 17.27 8.98 1.10
N GLN A 150 16.42 9.80 0.49
CA GLN A 150 16.18 11.18 0.89
C GLN A 150 15.54 11.26 2.28
N LEU A 151 14.59 10.36 2.57
CA LEU A 151 13.92 10.30 3.87
C LEU A 151 14.86 9.81 4.99
N VAL A 152 15.72 8.83 4.73
CA VAL A 152 16.73 8.37 5.68
C VAL A 152 17.77 9.47 5.97
N ALA A 153 18.15 10.25 4.96
CA ALA A 153 19.02 11.41 5.17
C ALA A 153 18.33 12.46 6.06
N LEU A 154 17.07 12.78 5.78
CA LEU A 154 16.26 13.68 6.60
C LEU A 154 16.12 13.19 8.05
N GLU A 155 15.86 11.88 8.24
CA GLU A 155 15.75 11.28 9.57
C GLU A 155 16.98 11.56 10.43
N ARG A 156 18.18 11.44 9.85
CA ARG A 156 19.45 11.70 10.54
C ARG A 156 19.67 13.16 10.91
N GLU A 157 19.11 14.09 10.11
CA GLU A 157 19.18 15.53 10.37
C GLU A 157 18.17 15.98 11.43
N LEU A 158 17.09 15.24 11.65
CA LEU A 158 16.05 15.62 12.58
C LEU A 158 16.46 15.34 14.04
N PRO A 159 16.16 16.27 14.96
CA PRO A 159 16.28 16.01 16.39
C PRO A 159 15.45 14.77 16.77
N PRO A 160 15.94 13.90 17.68
CA PRO A 160 15.23 12.69 18.09
C PRO A 160 13.79 12.94 18.54
N THR A 161 13.52 14.08 19.22
CA THR A 161 12.20 14.47 19.72
C THR A 161 11.21 14.85 18.62
N GLN A 162 11.68 15.20 17.42
CA GLN A 162 10.83 15.59 16.27
C GLN A 162 10.73 14.49 15.21
N ARG A 163 11.63 13.49 15.27
CA ARG A 163 11.79 12.48 14.22
C ARG A 163 10.51 11.70 13.96
N GLU A 164 9.89 11.16 15.01
CA GLU A 164 8.63 10.42 14.89
C GLU A 164 7.52 11.26 14.26
N ALA A 165 7.22 12.42 14.88
CA ALA A 165 6.12 13.26 14.45
C ALA A 165 6.30 13.75 13.00
N THR A 166 7.51 14.19 12.65
CA THR A 166 7.82 14.71 11.31
C THR A 166 7.74 13.62 10.25
N LEU A 167 8.38 12.47 10.47
CA LEU A 167 8.36 11.37 9.49
C LEU A 167 6.97 10.78 9.33
N ARG A 168 6.21 10.65 10.41
CA ARG A 168 4.82 10.19 10.36
C ARG A 168 3.95 11.15 9.56
N TYR A 169 4.09 12.46 9.78
CA TYR A 169 3.34 13.47 9.03
C TYR A 169 3.70 13.45 7.54
N ILE A 170 4.99 13.39 7.18
CA ILE A 170 5.44 13.26 5.79
C ILE A 170 4.84 11.98 5.17
N GLY A 171 4.90 10.86 5.88
CA GLY A 171 4.32 9.59 5.44
C GLY A 171 2.84 9.71 5.13
N GLN A 172 2.05 10.31 6.04
CA GLN A 172 0.62 10.53 5.86
C GLN A 172 0.32 11.35 4.60
N ARG A 173 1.07 12.45 4.39
CA ARG A 173 0.90 13.32 3.22
C ARG A 173 1.26 12.58 1.92
N VAL A 174 2.36 11.82 1.91
CA VAL A 174 2.76 10.99 0.76
C VAL A 174 1.74 9.89 0.50
N GLY A 175 1.26 9.19 1.55
CA GLY A 175 0.25 8.14 1.42
C GLY A 175 -1.06 8.67 0.84
N ALA A 176 -1.58 9.79 1.35
CA ALA A 176 -2.78 10.44 0.85
C ALA A 176 -2.62 10.89 -0.63
N TRP A 177 -1.43 11.39 -1.00
CA TRP A 177 -1.14 11.76 -2.38
C TRP A 177 -1.06 10.53 -3.29
N VAL A 178 -0.37 9.45 -2.88
CA VAL A 178 -0.29 8.18 -3.63
C VAL A 178 -1.68 7.58 -3.81
N TYR A 179 -2.51 7.59 -2.76
CA TYR A 179 -3.90 7.15 -2.88
C TYR A 179 -4.64 7.92 -3.97
N LYS A 180 -4.60 9.24 -3.94
CA LYS A 180 -5.27 10.10 -4.93
C LYS A 180 -4.76 9.86 -6.34
N ARG A 181 -3.47 9.63 -6.51
CA ARG A 181 -2.84 9.41 -7.80
C ARG A 181 -3.16 8.03 -8.40
N ASP A 182 -3.08 6.97 -7.58
CA ASP A 182 -3.07 5.60 -8.09
C ASP A 182 -4.36 4.82 -7.80
N PHE A 183 -5.17 5.22 -6.81
CA PHE A 183 -6.26 4.41 -6.26
C PHE A 183 -7.62 5.12 -6.13
N ALA A 184 -7.69 6.42 -6.30
CA ALA A 184 -8.90 7.22 -6.03
C ALA A 184 -10.10 6.92 -6.93
N LEU A 185 -9.91 6.25 -8.05
CA LEU A 185 -10.98 5.89 -9.00
C LEU A 185 -11.74 4.61 -8.60
N GLY A 186 -11.36 3.97 -7.51
CA GLY A 186 -12.04 2.80 -6.95
C GLY A 186 -13.27 3.17 -6.11
N GLY A 187 -14.23 2.25 -5.98
CA GLY A 187 -15.30 2.35 -4.99
C GLY A 187 -14.80 2.15 -3.57
N GLN A 188 -15.67 2.41 -2.59
CA GLN A 188 -15.36 2.15 -1.19
C GLN A 188 -15.16 0.65 -0.93
N LEU A 189 -14.07 0.29 -0.27
CA LEU A 189 -13.67 -1.08 0.01
C LEU A 189 -13.71 -1.35 1.53
N PRO A 190 -14.03 -2.57 1.97
CA PRO A 190 -13.79 -3.01 3.35
C PRO A 190 -12.30 -2.88 3.73
N LEU A 191 -11.99 -2.74 5.01
CA LEU A 191 -10.62 -2.52 5.48
C LEU A 191 -9.62 -3.58 4.98
N ALA A 192 -9.94 -4.86 5.11
CA ALA A 192 -9.09 -5.96 4.64
C ALA A 192 -8.80 -5.88 3.13
N ASP A 193 -9.80 -5.50 2.33
CA ASP A 193 -9.62 -5.30 0.88
C ASP A 193 -8.83 -4.03 0.57
N SER A 194 -9.01 -2.95 1.33
CA SER A 194 -8.21 -1.72 1.22
C SER A 194 -6.73 -1.99 1.52
N VAL A 195 -6.44 -2.77 2.57
CA VAL A 195 -5.07 -3.18 2.88
C VAL A 195 -4.47 -4.01 1.74
N ARG A 196 -5.22 -4.97 1.22
CA ARG A 196 -4.74 -5.88 0.16
C ARG A 196 -4.58 -5.20 -1.19
N ARG A 197 -5.51 -4.31 -1.59
CA ARG A 197 -5.57 -3.74 -2.94
C ARG A 197 -4.95 -2.35 -3.05
N ILE A 198 -4.79 -1.63 -1.93
CA ILE A 198 -4.24 -0.27 -1.89
C ILE A 198 -2.92 -0.25 -1.12
N ALA A 199 -2.95 -0.58 0.19
CA ALA A 199 -1.77 -0.44 1.04
C ALA A 199 -0.62 -1.35 0.61
N LEU A 200 -0.88 -2.64 0.38
CA LEU A 200 0.16 -3.61 0.00
C LEU A 200 0.84 -3.27 -1.34
N PRO A 201 0.13 -2.98 -2.46
CA PRO A 201 0.76 -2.62 -3.71
C PRO A 201 1.55 -1.31 -3.62
N ALA A 202 1.04 -0.30 -2.90
CA ALA A 202 1.76 0.95 -2.69
C ALA A 202 3.04 0.75 -1.88
N MET A 203 2.98 -0.06 -0.81
CA MET A 203 4.17 -0.37 0.01
C MET A 203 5.23 -1.15 -0.76
N ARG A 204 4.82 -2.05 -1.65
CA ARG A 204 5.74 -2.82 -2.51
C ARG A 204 6.54 -1.97 -3.49
N GLN A 205 6.09 -0.75 -3.78
CA GLN A 205 6.88 0.18 -4.59
C GLN A 205 8.08 0.74 -3.82
N LEU A 206 8.03 0.76 -2.50
CA LEU A 206 9.07 1.34 -1.65
C LEU A 206 9.93 0.28 -0.94
N VAL A 207 9.29 -0.76 -0.41
CA VAL A 207 9.92 -1.76 0.45
C VAL A 207 9.44 -3.18 0.12
N GLN A 208 10.16 -4.19 0.61
CA GLN A 208 9.69 -5.57 0.52
C GLN A 208 8.56 -5.78 1.53
N ALA A 209 7.32 -5.75 1.04
CA ALA A 209 6.13 -5.90 1.85
C ALA A 209 5.35 -7.16 1.47
N GLU A 210 4.88 -7.89 2.47
CA GLU A 210 4.04 -9.08 2.35
C GLU A 210 2.84 -8.95 3.29
N LEU A 211 1.69 -9.50 2.89
CA LEU A 211 0.50 -9.57 3.72
C LEU A 211 0.28 -11.01 4.16
N HIS A 212 0.22 -11.23 5.47
CA HIS A 212 -0.13 -12.51 6.07
C HIS A 212 -1.37 -12.30 6.94
N GLU A 213 -2.47 -12.94 6.57
CA GLU A 213 -3.76 -12.68 7.17
C GLU A 213 -4.08 -11.18 7.00
N ASP A 214 -4.23 -10.44 8.09
CA ASP A 214 -4.49 -8.99 8.07
C ASP A 214 -3.28 -8.16 8.57
N VAL A 215 -2.10 -8.80 8.74
CA VAL A 215 -0.86 -8.14 9.18
C VAL A 215 0.07 -7.89 8.00
N LEU A 216 0.46 -6.65 7.80
CA LEU A 216 1.43 -6.28 6.78
C LEU A 216 2.84 -6.36 7.36
N LYS A 217 3.67 -7.22 6.77
CA LYS A 217 5.07 -7.43 7.17
C LYS A 217 6.00 -6.73 6.21
N VAL A 218 6.95 -5.98 6.75
CA VAL A 218 8.01 -5.30 5.97
C VAL A 218 9.35 -5.88 6.35
N ARG A 219 10.02 -6.45 5.35
CA ARG A 219 11.41 -6.88 5.45
C ARG A 219 12.33 -5.76 4.99
N ASN A 220 13.51 -5.67 5.56
CA ASN A 220 14.55 -4.72 5.13
C ASN A 220 14.11 -3.25 5.10
N SER A 221 13.34 -2.82 6.12
CA SER A 221 13.03 -1.39 6.28
C SER A 221 14.32 -0.56 6.36
N PRO A 222 14.49 0.49 5.54
CA PRO A 222 15.70 1.31 5.55
C PRO A 222 15.81 2.20 6.80
N PHE A 223 14.72 2.32 7.56
CA PHE A 223 14.66 3.09 8.81
C PHE A 223 15.12 2.27 10.01
N CYS A 224 15.26 0.94 9.88
CA CYS A 224 15.70 0.09 10.98
C CYS A 224 17.23 -0.03 10.97
N HIS A 225 17.89 0.69 11.85
CA HIS A 225 19.33 0.67 12.01
C HIS A 225 19.73 -0.25 13.16
N ARG A 226 20.70 -1.14 12.94
CA ARG A 226 21.20 -2.03 14.00
C ARG A 226 21.81 -1.20 15.14
N GLY A 227 21.34 -1.45 16.35
CA GLY A 227 21.86 -0.81 17.57
C GLY A 227 21.02 0.37 18.09
N GLU A 228 20.00 0.80 17.39
CA GLU A 228 19.01 1.73 17.92
C GLU A 228 17.89 0.96 18.64
N THR A 229 17.32 1.52 19.69
CA THR A 229 16.21 0.94 20.45
C THR A 229 14.93 1.69 20.15
N GLY A 230 13.82 0.96 19.98
CA GLY A 230 12.50 1.55 19.77
C GLY A 230 11.95 1.36 18.35
N GLU A 231 10.74 1.84 18.14
CA GLU A 231 10.08 1.87 16.84
C GLU A 231 10.81 2.83 15.91
N CYS A 232 10.92 2.47 14.63
CA CYS A 232 11.65 3.28 13.65
C CYS A 232 10.88 3.51 12.35
N CYS A 233 9.82 2.79 12.10
CA CYS A 233 9.10 2.84 10.83
C CYS A 233 8.04 3.96 10.79
N HIS A 234 8.32 5.11 11.40
CA HIS A 234 7.38 6.22 11.52
C HIS A 234 6.84 6.71 10.17
N PHE A 235 7.71 6.83 9.16
CA PHE A 235 7.29 7.18 7.80
C PHE A 235 6.35 6.12 7.21
N LEU A 236 6.70 4.82 7.31
CA LEU A 236 5.88 3.75 6.75
C LEU A 236 4.52 3.67 7.44
N ARG A 237 4.48 3.84 8.77
CA ARG A 237 3.23 3.91 9.55
C ARG A 237 2.36 5.07 9.10
N GLY A 238 2.95 6.25 8.92
CA GLY A 238 2.24 7.42 8.41
C GLY A 238 1.71 7.20 6.99
N MET A 239 2.53 6.63 6.11
CA MET A 239 2.14 6.35 4.71
C MET A 239 0.95 5.38 4.64
N LEU A 240 0.97 4.31 5.43
CA LEU A 240 -0.16 3.38 5.51
C LEU A 240 -1.44 4.09 5.99
N GLY A 241 -1.34 4.95 7.00
CA GLY A 241 -2.48 5.77 7.45
C GLY A 241 -3.02 6.66 6.34
N GLY A 242 -2.16 7.41 5.66
CA GLY A 242 -2.57 8.29 4.57
C GLY A 242 -3.16 7.57 3.34
N LEU A 243 -2.68 6.35 3.03
CA LEU A 243 -3.25 5.51 1.97
C LEU A 243 -4.69 5.07 2.30
N LEU A 244 -4.95 4.72 3.56
CA LEU A 244 -6.24 4.21 4.01
C LEU A 244 -7.25 5.33 4.35
N GLU A 245 -6.75 6.52 4.70
CA GLU A 245 -7.59 7.70 4.96
C GLU A 245 -8.54 8.02 3.80
N GLY A 246 -8.08 7.86 2.57
CA GLY A 246 -8.89 8.10 1.37
C GLY A 246 -10.11 7.16 1.23
N GLN A 247 -10.09 5.99 1.87
CA GLN A 247 -11.18 5.02 1.87
C GLN A 247 -12.06 5.09 3.13
N HIS A 248 -11.44 5.35 4.29
CA HIS A 248 -12.08 5.17 5.59
C HIS A 248 -12.22 6.49 6.38
N GLY A 249 -11.72 7.60 5.84
CA GLY A 249 -11.65 8.88 6.55
C GLY A 249 -10.44 8.97 7.50
N ALA A 250 -10.19 10.17 8.02
CA ALA A 250 -9.01 10.47 8.83
C ALA A 250 -8.95 9.69 10.16
N ASP A 251 -10.11 9.42 10.75
CA ASP A 251 -10.24 8.71 12.03
C ASP A 251 -10.69 7.25 11.86
N GLY A 252 -10.82 6.79 10.61
CA GLY A 252 -11.43 5.49 10.30
C GLY A 252 -10.48 4.30 10.43
N VAL A 253 -9.15 4.51 10.41
CA VAL A 253 -8.18 3.40 10.53
C VAL A 253 -6.95 3.85 11.30
N ARG A 254 -6.67 3.15 12.39
CA ARG A 254 -5.43 3.30 13.15
C ARG A 254 -4.41 2.26 12.70
N VAL A 255 -3.23 2.71 12.33
CA VAL A 255 -2.10 1.84 11.98
C VAL A 255 -1.14 1.73 13.16
N VAL A 256 -0.90 0.50 13.62
CA VAL A 256 -0.02 0.20 14.76
C VAL A 256 1.16 -0.63 14.27
N GLU A 257 2.39 -0.22 14.61
CA GLU A 257 3.59 -1.07 14.44
C GLU A 257 3.69 -1.99 15.66
N SER A 258 3.22 -3.25 15.52
CA SER A 258 3.20 -4.22 16.63
C SER A 258 4.54 -4.88 16.86
N GLN A 259 5.43 -4.91 15.87
CA GLN A 259 6.80 -5.40 15.98
C GLN A 259 7.73 -4.58 15.08
N CYS A 260 8.93 -4.30 15.58
CA CYS A 260 9.95 -3.58 14.85
C CYS A 260 11.27 -4.36 14.81
N ARG A 261 12.00 -4.29 13.69
CA ARG A 261 13.31 -4.92 13.56
C ARG A 261 14.36 -4.33 14.51
N ASN A 262 14.24 -3.06 14.89
CA ASN A 262 15.10 -2.44 15.89
C ASN A 262 14.95 -3.08 17.29
N THR A 263 13.79 -3.64 17.59
CA THR A 263 13.53 -4.35 18.86
C THR A 263 13.86 -5.85 18.79
N GLY A 264 14.52 -6.30 17.72
CA GLY A 264 14.99 -7.68 17.55
C GLY A 264 14.07 -8.60 16.77
N ALA A 265 12.96 -8.11 16.20
CA ALA A 265 12.11 -8.90 15.33
C ALA A 265 12.73 -9.15 13.95
N GLU A 266 12.34 -10.20 13.24
CA GLU A 266 12.80 -10.48 11.87
C GLU A 266 12.25 -9.47 10.83
N SER A 267 11.07 -8.93 11.08
CA SER A 267 10.37 -7.97 10.22
C SER A 267 9.60 -6.95 11.04
N CYS A 268 9.37 -5.78 10.48
CA CYS A 268 8.41 -4.84 11.05
C CYS A 268 6.99 -5.29 10.69
N ARG A 269 6.06 -5.26 11.65
CA ARG A 269 4.68 -5.69 11.47
C ARG A 269 3.75 -4.52 11.74
N PHE A 270 2.79 -4.35 10.84
CA PHE A 270 1.76 -3.31 10.93
C PHE A 270 0.39 -3.97 10.99
N GLU A 271 -0.39 -3.58 11.97
CA GLU A 271 -1.75 -4.00 12.22
C GLU A 271 -2.71 -2.82 12.00
N PHE A 272 -3.94 -3.12 11.62
CA PHE A 272 -4.94 -2.13 11.22
C PHE A 272 -6.17 -2.29 12.10
N GLU A 273 -6.50 -1.23 12.84
CA GLU A 273 -7.66 -1.15 13.73
C GLU A 273 -8.66 -0.15 13.13
N ALA A 274 -9.93 -0.56 12.97
CA ALA A 274 -11.03 0.27 12.49
C ALA A 274 -11.87 0.81 13.65
#